data_d757e81d2bbd7a3ec6e2e25ee9455a2f
#
_entry.id   d757e81d2bbd7a3ec6e2e25ee9455a2f
#
_cell.length_a   1.000
_cell.length_b   1.000
_cell.length_c   1.000
_cell.angle_alpha   90.00
_cell.angle_beta   90.00
_cell.angle_gamma   90.00
#
_symmetry.space_group_name_H-M   'P 1'
#
loop_
_entity.id
_entity.type
_entity.pdbx_description
1 polymer ?
#
loop_
_entity_poly.entity_id
_entity_poly.type
_entity_poly.pdbx_seq_one_letter_code
_entity_poly.pdbx_strand_id
1 'polypeptide(L)'
;NGIFLFTLLTALSTSQHLQAADADAGRQLYRVNCSQCHGIEGTGKGINAPHLEVAPRNHTDYDEMIARTDEELYKAIAEGGQAVNKSVLMPNWGKTLSSDEINDLIAYLRLICCEKQ
;
A
#
# COMPACT_ATOMS: atom_id res chain seq x y z
N ASN A 1 -4.78 -64.27 12.43
CA ASN A 1 -5.06 -63.48 11.26
C ASN A 1 -5.31 -62.01 11.70
N GLY A 2 -4.23 -61.23 11.73
CA GLY A 2 -4.31 -59.80 12.08
C GLY A 2 -4.43 -58.97 10.81
N ILE A 3 -5.50 -58.19 10.70
CA ILE A 3 -5.71 -57.20 9.64
C ILE A 3 -5.12 -55.90 10.14
N PHE A 4 -3.96 -55.51 9.54
CA PHE A 4 -3.38 -54.17 9.74
C PHE A 4 -4.12 -53.16 8.85
N LEU A 5 -4.93 -52.30 9.51
CA LEU A 5 -5.58 -51.20 8.82
C LEU A 5 -4.56 -50.06 8.67
N PHE A 6 -4.01 -49.87 7.47
CA PHE A 6 -3.17 -48.71 7.12
C PHE A 6 -4.10 -47.51 6.89
N THR A 7 -4.18 -46.61 7.87
CA THR A 7 -4.82 -45.30 7.67
C THR A 7 -3.90 -44.38 6.90
N LEU A 8 -4.25 -44.14 5.64
CA LEU A 8 -3.55 -43.19 4.76
C LEU A 8 -3.91 -41.77 5.20
N LEU A 9 -2.97 -41.10 5.88
CA LEU A 9 -3.12 -39.69 6.27
C LEU A 9 -2.82 -38.83 5.04
N THR A 10 -3.86 -38.36 4.34
CA THR A 10 -3.72 -37.39 3.24
C THR A 10 -3.45 -36.02 3.84
N ALA A 11 -2.19 -35.57 3.78
CA ALA A 11 -1.83 -34.20 4.10
C ALA A 11 -2.40 -33.26 3.04
N LEU A 12 -3.42 -32.49 3.37
CA LEU A 12 -3.88 -31.35 2.55
C LEU A 12 -2.79 -30.27 2.61
N SER A 13 -1.96 -30.18 1.57
CA SER A 13 -1.07 -29.03 1.37
C SER A 13 -1.91 -27.84 0.97
N THR A 14 -2.16 -26.92 1.91
CA THR A 14 -2.74 -25.60 1.60
C THR A 14 -1.66 -24.78 0.90
N SER A 15 -1.72 -24.71 -0.42
CA SER A 15 -0.91 -23.76 -1.18
C SER A 15 -1.36 -22.35 -0.81
N GLN A 16 -0.54 -21.64 -0.04
CA GLN A 16 -0.71 -20.21 0.15
C GLN A 16 -0.30 -19.55 -1.17
N HIS A 17 -1.30 -19.12 -1.93
CA HIS A 17 -1.07 -18.29 -3.10
C HIS A 17 -0.59 -16.92 -2.58
N LEU A 18 0.70 -16.65 -2.75
CA LEU A 18 1.24 -15.30 -2.61
C LEU A 18 0.67 -14.50 -3.79
N GLN A 19 -0.35 -13.69 -3.52
CA GLN A 19 -0.98 -12.86 -4.53
C GLN A 19 -0.05 -11.70 -4.86
N ALA A 20 0.23 -11.49 -6.15
CA ALA A 20 0.96 -10.30 -6.58
C ALA A 20 0.11 -9.05 -6.32
N ALA A 21 0.78 -7.94 -5.95
CA ALA A 21 0.11 -6.67 -5.70
C ALA A 21 -0.59 -6.14 -6.96
N ASP A 22 -1.81 -5.61 -6.79
CA ASP A 22 -2.69 -5.15 -7.86
C ASP A 22 -2.78 -3.61 -7.86
N ALA A 23 -2.16 -2.98 -8.86
CA ALA A 23 -2.17 -1.52 -8.99
C ALA A 23 -3.56 -0.94 -9.29
N ASP A 24 -4.47 -1.68 -9.93
CA ASP A 24 -5.84 -1.20 -10.17
C ASP A 24 -6.67 -1.22 -8.90
N ALA A 25 -6.53 -2.24 -8.06
CA ALA A 25 -7.09 -2.25 -6.71
C ALA A 25 -6.50 -1.10 -5.87
N GLY A 26 -5.19 -0.90 -5.94
CA GLY A 26 -4.49 0.20 -5.29
C GLY A 26 -4.98 1.58 -5.72
N ARG A 27 -5.29 1.76 -7.00
CA ARG A 27 -5.90 3.00 -7.53
C ARG A 27 -7.24 3.31 -6.88
N GLN A 28 -8.09 2.31 -6.70
CA GLN A 28 -9.40 2.49 -6.08
C GLN A 28 -9.25 2.88 -4.60
N LEU A 29 -8.39 2.18 -3.87
CA LEU A 29 -8.07 2.50 -2.48
C LEU A 29 -7.50 3.91 -2.34
N TYR A 30 -6.61 4.31 -3.25
CA TYR A 30 -6.00 5.63 -3.28
C TYR A 30 -7.04 6.74 -3.47
N ARG A 31 -7.98 6.56 -4.39
CA ARG A 31 -9.06 7.53 -4.63
C ARG A 31 -9.92 7.77 -3.41
N VAL A 32 -10.20 6.72 -2.65
CA VAL A 32 -11.07 6.80 -1.47
C VAL A 32 -10.32 7.37 -0.27
N ASN A 33 -9.07 6.91 -0.04
CA ASN A 33 -8.38 7.15 1.24
C ASN A 33 -7.31 8.24 1.15
N CYS A 34 -6.73 8.50 -0.01
CA CYS A 34 -5.51 9.32 -0.14
C CYS A 34 -5.74 10.63 -0.93
N SER A 35 -6.68 10.62 -1.87
CA SER A 35 -6.82 11.69 -2.87
C SER A 35 -7.18 13.05 -2.29
N GLN A 36 -7.86 13.11 -1.15
CA GLN A 36 -8.26 14.39 -0.54
C GLN A 36 -7.05 15.25 -0.13
N CYS A 37 -5.95 14.61 0.26
CA CYS A 37 -4.71 15.29 0.58
C CYS A 37 -3.71 15.24 -0.58
N HIS A 38 -3.49 14.04 -1.15
CA HIS A 38 -2.46 13.84 -2.17
C HIS A 38 -2.91 14.16 -3.60
N GLY A 39 -4.20 14.46 -3.81
CA GLY A 39 -4.78 14.70 -5.14
C GLY A 39 -5.15 13.41 -5.88
N ILE A 40 -6.15 13.50 -6.75
CA ILE A 40 -6.67 12.34 -7.49
C ILE A 40 -5.62 11.78 -8.47
N GLU A 41 -4.74 12.66 -8.97
CA GLU A 41 -3.61 12.30 -9.84
C GLU A 41 -2.30 12.08 -9.06
N GLY A 42 -2.33 12.19 -7.73
CA GLY A 42 -1.16 11.97 -6.89
C GLY A 42 -0.16 13.13 -6.81
N THR A 43 -0.53 14.33 -7.27
CA THR A 43 0.36 15.49 -7.37
C THR A 43 0.65 16.21 -6.05
N GLY A 44 0.06 15.75 -4.94
CA GLY A 44 0.14 16.43 -3.65
C GLY A 44 -0.79 17.64 -3.52
N LYS A 45 -1.70 17.84 -4.49
CA LYS A 45 -2.60 19.00 -4.57
C LYS A 45 -4.06 18.59 -4.37
N GLY A 46 -4.33 17.80 -3.34
CA GLY A 46 -5.70 17.47 -2.96
C GLY A 46 -6.43 18.67 -2.37
N ILE A 47 -7.75 18.54 -2.24
CA ILE A 47 -8.60 19.62 -1.73
C ILE A 47 -8.20 20.09 -0.32
N ASN A 48 -7.65 19.20 0.50
CA ASN A 48 -7.19 19.51 1.85
C ASN A 48 -5.76 20.09 1.88
N ALA A 49 -4.97 19.93 0.81
CA ALA A 49 -3.57 20.33 0.81
C ALA A 49 -3.30 21.79 1.20
N PRO A 50 -4.12 22.79 0.79
CA PRO A 50 -3.91 24.19 1.17
C PRO A 50 -4.09 24.47 2.67
N HIS A 51 -4.68 23.53 3.40
CA HIS A 51 -4.97 23.67 4.85
C HIS A 51 -3.96 22.89 5.72
N LEU A 52 -2.94 22.29 5.11
CA LEU A 52 -1.93 21.49 5.80
C LEU A 52 -0.62 22.27 5.92
N GLU A 53 -0.03 22.29 7.13
CA GLU A 53 1.27 22.90 7.36
C GLU A 53 2.41 22.17 6.61
N VAL A 54 2.29 20.86 6.53
CA VAL A 54 3.23 20.01 5.77
C VAL A 54 2.53 19.58 4.48
N ALA A 55 3.08 19.99 3.35
CA ALA A 55 2.53 19.64 2.05
C ALA A 55 2.53 18.10 1.84
N PRO A 56 1.42 17.53 1.35
CA PRO A 56 1.38 16.14 0.96
C PRO A 56 2.41 15.86 -0.13
N ARG A 57 3.03 14.67 -0.06
CA ARG A 57 4.00 14.27 -1.09
C ARG A 57 3.36 14.21 -2.47
N ASN A 58 4.10 14.71 -3.45
CA ASN A 58 3.80 14.50 -4.85
C ASN A 58 4.24 13.07 -5.24
N HIS A 59 3.28 12.17 -5.43
CA HIS A 59 3.54 10.78 -5.78
C HIS A 59 3.83 10.57 -7.26
N THR A 60 3.76 11.63 -8.08
CA THR A 60 4.16 11.59 -9.50
C THR A 60 5.59 12.06 -9.72
N ASP A 61 6.25 12.55 -8.68
CA ASP A 61 7.64 12.99 -8.75
C ASP A 61 8.58 11.78 -8.73
N TYR A 62 9.22 11.52 -9.87
CA TYR A 62 10.09 10.36 -10.05
C TYR A 62 11.25 10.35 -9.05
N ASP A 63 11.97 11.47 -8.93
CA ASP A 63 13.19 11.55 -8.12
C ASP A 63 12.86 11.37 -6.64
N GLU A 64 11.78 11.97 -6.18
CA GLU A 64 11.28 11.83 -4.82
C GLU A 64 10.83 10.40 -4.51
N MET A 65 10.17 9.74 -5.46
CA MET A 65 9.59 8.43 -5.23
C MET A 65 10.58 7.29 -5.39
N ILE A 66 11.52 7.40 -6.36
CA ILE A 66 12.54 6.36 -6.56
C ILE A 66 13.56 6.32 -5.41
N ALA A 67 13.74 7.43 -4.69
CA ALA A 67 14.58 7.51 -3.52
C ALA A 67 14.00 6.78 -2.28
N ARG A 68 12.77 6.28 -2.37
CA ARG A 68 12.09 5.56 -1.28
C ARG A 68 11.97 4.08 -1.60
N THR A 69 12.29 3.22 -0.64
CA THR A 69 12.01 1.78 -0.77
C THR A 69 10.53 1.49 -0.58
N ASP A 70 10.08 0.30 -1.01
CA ASP A 70 8.70 -0.12 -0.77
C ASP A 70 8.41 -0.30 0.72
N GLU A 71 9.40 -0.72 1.52
CA GLU A 71 9.29 -0.81 2.96
C GLU A 71 9.08 0.57 3.62
N GLU A 72 9.78 1.60 3.14
CA GLU A 72 9.59 2.97 3.62
C GLU A 72 8.20 3.51 3.25
N LEU A 73 7.72 3.22 2.04
CA LEU A 73 6.36 3.56 1.62
C LEU A 73 5.32 2.80 2.46
N TYR A 74 5.53 1.50 2.67
CA TYR A 74 4.67 0.68 3.51
C TYR A 74 4.58 1.26 4.92
N LYS A 75 5.72 1.57 5.53
CA LYS A 75 5.77 2.16 6.87
C LYS A 75 5.00 3.48 6.94
N ALA A 76 5.20 4.37 5.98
CA ALA A 76 4.51 5.66 5.93
C ALA A 76 2.99 5.50 5.83
N ILE A 77 2.51 4.53 5.04
CA ILE A 77 1.08 4.25 4.87
C ILE A 77 0.53 3.56 6.12
N ALA A 78 1.16 2.47 6.55
CA ALA A 78 0.66 1.65 7.65
C ALA A 78 0.68 2.37 9.00
N GLU A 79 1.77 3.08 9.30
CA GLU A 79 2.01 3.69 10.60
C GLU A 79 1.70 5.20 10.64
N GLY A 80 1.46 5.81 9.47
CA GLY A 80 1.14 7.23 9.35
C GLY A 80 2.35 8.15 9.26
N GLY A 81 2.09 9.43 9.00
CA GLY A 81 3.14 10.42 8.74
C GLY A 81 4.08 10.65 9.92
N GLN A 82 3.58 10.59 11.16
CA GLN A 82 4.39 10.78 12.35
C GLN A 82 5.50 9.73 12.48
N ALA A 83 5.25 8.49 12.09
CA ALA A 83 6.23 7.40 12.16
C ALA A 83 7.43 7.60 11.22
N VAL A 84 7.30 8.49 10.25
CA VAL A 84 8.35 8.85 9.28
C VAL A 84 8.77 10.33 9.38
N ASN A 85 8.54 10.95 10.54
CA ASN A 85 8.86 12.36 10.84
C ASN A 85 8.18 13.35 9.87
N LYS A 86 6.93 13.07 9.51
CA LYS A 86 6.07 13.91 8.67
C LYS A 86 4.79 14.29 9.43
N SER A 87 3.78 14.79 8.73
CA SER A 87 2.55 15.28 9.34
C SER A 87 1.81 14.19 10.13
N VAL A 88 1.40 14.53 11.35
CA VAL A 88 0.48 13.71 12.16
C VAL A 88 -0.91 13.57 11.51
N LEU A 89 -1.23 14.43 10.54
CA LEU A 89 -2.51 14.42 9.83
C LEU A 89 -2.59 13.35 8.74
N MET A 90 -1.45 12.75 8.36
CA MET A 90 -1.48 11.53 7.56
C MET A 90 -1.77 10.33 8.46
N PRO A 91 -2.95 9.69 8.31
CA PRO A 91 -3.38 8.63 9.22
C PRO A 91 -2.52 7.36 9.11
N ASN A 92 -2.60 6.52 10.15
CA ASN A 92 -2.02 5.18 10.16
C ASN A 92 -3.05 4.19 9.58
N TRP A 93 -2.96 3.99 8.28
CA TRP A 93 -3.91 3.16 7.54
C TRP A 93 -3.84 1.67 7.87
N GLY A 94 -2.76 1.19 8.47
CA GLY A 94 -2.62 -0.20 8.90
C GLY A 94 -3.64 -0.66 9.95
N LYS A 95 -4.44 0.26 10.54
CA LYS A 95 -5.56 -0.07 11.41
C LYS A 95 -6.84 -0.42 10.64
N THR A 96 -6.94 -0.02 9.38
CA THR A 96 -8.15 -0.16 8.55
C THR A 96 -7.91 -0.93 7.26
N LEU A 97 -6.69 -0.89 6.73
CA LEU A 97 -6.28 -1.60 5.53
C LEU A 97 -5.42 -2.82 5.90
N SER A 98 -5.62 -3.90 5.18
CA SER A 98 -4.77 -5.08 5.27
C SER A 98 -3.38 -4.82 4.66
N SER A 99 -2.43 -5.71 4.95
CA SER A 99 -1.10 -5.65 4.33
C SER A 99 -1.15 -5.79 2.82
N ASP A 100 -2.06 -6.61 2.29
CA ASP A 100 -2.23 -6.79 0.85
C ASP A 100 -2.78 -5.50 0.20
N GLU A 101 -3.77 -4.85 0.80
CA GLU A 101 -4.29 -3.56 0.33
C GLU A 101 -3.24 -2.45 0.37
N ILE A 102 -2.36 -2.44 1.37
CA ILE A 102 -1.23 -1.49 1.41
C ILE A 102 -0.22 -1.79 0.30
N ASN A 103 0.06 -3.06 0.02
CA ASN A 103 0.92 -3.44 -1.10
C ASN A 103 0.30 -3.08 -2.45
N ASP A 104 -1.01 -3.20 -2.62
CA ASP A 104 -1.74 -2.74 -3.80
C ASP A 104 -1.60 -1.21 -3.98
N LEU A 105 -1.72 -0.44 -2.90
CA LEU A 105 -1.45 1.00 -2.91
C LEU A 105 -0.02 1.30 -3.36
N ILE A 106 0.98 0.59 -2.86
CA ILE A 106 2.38 0.78 -3.26
C ILE A 106 2.57 0.47 -4.74
N ALA A 107 1.96 -0.61 -5.26
CA ALA A 107 1.99 -0.93 -6.69
C ALA A 107 1.40 0.21 -7.53
N TYR A 108 0.29 0.81 -7.09
CA TYR A 108 -0.28 1.98 -7.76
C TYR A 108 0.65 3.20 -7.70
N LEU A 109 1.27 3.47 -6.55
CA LEU A 109 2.24 4.57 -6.42
C LEU A 109 3.42 4.39 -7.38
N ARG A 110 3.94 3.17 -7.53
CA ARG A 110 5.00 2.86 -8.49
C ARG A 110 4.57 3.03 -9.93
N LEU A 111 3.33 2.69 -10.23
CA LEU A 111 2.75 2.91 -11.55
C LEU A 111 2.72 4.40 -11.93
N ILE A 112 2.24 5.28 -11.04
CA ILE A 112 2.07 6.70 -11.35
C ILE A 112 3.35 7.52 -11.29
N CYS A 113 4.38 7.06 -10.55
CA CYS A 113 5.65 7.78 -10.49
C CYS A 113 6.65 7.30 -11.53
N CYS A 114 6.71 6.00 -11.76
CA CYS A 114 7.97 5.38 -12.16
C CYS A 114 7.85 4.50 -13.40
N GLU A 115 6.65 4.13 -13.84
CA GLU A 115 6.43 3.46 -15.10
C GLU A 115 6.18 4.51 -16.19
N LYS A 116 6.99 4.48 -17.25
CA LYS A 116 6.80 5.34 -18.42
C LYS A 116 5.51 4.92 -19.11
N GLN A 117 4.55 5.82 -19.17
CA GLN A 117 3.40 5.68 -20.05
C GLN A 117 3.81 5.88 -21.50
#